data_e912ef391b94b1af246b2a04217c7eed
#
_entry.id   e912ef391b94b1af246b2a04217c7eed
#
_cell.length_a   1.000
_cell.length_b   1.000
_cell.length_c   1.000
_cell.angle_alpha   90.00
_cell.angle_beta   90.00
_cell.angle_gamma   90.00
#
_symmetry.space_group_name_H-M   'P 1'
#
loop_
_entity.id
_entity.type
_entity.pdbx_description
1 polymer ?
#
loop_
_entity_poly.entity_id
_entity_poly.type
_entity_poly.pdbx_seq_one_letter_code
_entity_poly.pdbx_strand_id
1 'polypeptide(L)'
;MANIWSLLQARARTAGAAPLITYIDSDSGERTELSATSVANAAAKIANALRDEFELEAGASVALGFPVHWQRSTWLAGVWTAGCRVLPGLQESDLLVTTPALSAEATRVTSAPVVVVSMHPFGLPITEPMPDGVVDVTLAVRQQPDAFLYEPPDATLQALALEGAFVTQAEALDMATDLAAARGLARGGRLLVTDAAPSTTSWLSALAVPLAMDASVVLMHGIGNSDAVAEQERITCRMN
;
A
#
# COMPACT_ATOMS: atom_id res chain seq x y z
N MET A 1 3.71 -6.00 -20.96
CA MET A 1 3.27 -4.72 -20.33
C MET A 1 4.00 -4.57 -19.01
N ALA A 2 4.24 -3.33 -18.54
CA ALA A 2 4.85 -3.12 -17.23
C ALA A 2 3.85 -3.52 -16.13
N ASN A 3 4.34 -4.19 -15.10
CA ASN A 3 3.59 -4.44 -13.86
C ASN A 3 4.19 -3.61 -12.71
N ILE A 4 3.49 -3.53 -11.59
CA ILE A 4 3.90 -2.73 -10.43
C ILE A 4 5.27 -3.16 -9.92
N TRP A 5 5.55 -4.46 -9.83
CA TRP A 5 6.84 -4.97 -9.37
C TRP A 5 7.99 -4.51 -10.26
N SER A 6 7.83 -4.60 -11.60
CA SER A 6 8.85 -4.16 -12.54
C SER A 6 9.16 -2.66 -12.45
N LEU A 7 8.12 -1.83 -12.26
CA LEU A 7 8.28 -0.39 -12.06
C LEU A 7 8.96 -0.07 -10.73
N LEU A 8 8.58 -0.74 -9.66
CA LEU A 8 9.18 -0.56 -8.35
C LEU A 8 10.66 -0.97 -8.35
N GLN A 9 11.01 -2.10 -8.99
CA GLN A 9 12.39 -2.53 -9.19
C GLN A 9 13.19 -1.54 -10.05
N ALA A 10 12.60 -1.01 -11.12
CA ALA A 10 13.24 0.02 -11.94
C ALA A 10 13.53 1.28 -11.11
N ARG A 11 12.54 1.75 -10.33
CA ARG A 11 12.70 2.90 -9.44
C ARG A 11 13.77 2.66 -8.37
N ALA A 12 13.81 1.47 -7.75
CA ALA A 12 14.82 1.11 -6.76
C ALA A 12 16.24 1.10 -7.35
N ARG A 13 16.40 0.70 -8.63
CA ARG A 13 17.71 0.74 -9.30
C ARG A 13 18.14 2.15 -9.70
N THR A 14 17.23 3.01 -10.13
CA THR A 14 17.57 4.34 -10.68
C THR A 14 17.62 5.43 -9.63
N ALA A 15 16.79 5.33 -8.59
CA ALA A 15 16.64 6.33 -7.52
C ALA A 15 16.35 5.67 -6.17
N GLY A 16 17.07 4.58 -5.85
CA GLY A 16 16.78 3.71 -4.71
C GLY A 16 16.74 4.40 -3.35
N ALA A 17 17.60 5.38 -3.11
CA ALA A 17 17.65 6.15 -1.88
C ALA A 17 16.65 7.32 -1.84
N ALA A 18 16.06 7.67 -3.00
CA ALA A 18 15.08 8.77 -3.02
C ALA A 18 13.79 8.38 -2.32
N PRO A 19 13.14 9.31 -1.60
CA PRO A 19 11.84 9.08 -1.00
C PRO A 19 10.80 8.69 -2.06
N LEU A 20 10.06 7.62 -1.79
CA LEU A 20 8.91 7.22 -2.59
C LEU A 20 7.62 7.49 -1.81
N ILE A 21 7.59 7.14 -0.52
CA ILE A 21 6.45 7.33 0.36
C ILE A 21 6.90 8.09 1.59
N THR A 22 6.22 9.18 1.93
CA THR A 22 6.34 9.87 3.21
C THR A 22 4.98 9.81 3.89
N TYR A 23 4.94 9.45 5.15
CA TYR A 23 3.74 9.46 5.97
C TYR A 23 3.89 10.51 7.07
N ILE A 24 2.83 11.26 7.31
CA ILE A 24 2.74 12.26 8.36
C ILE A 24 1.44 12.03 9.11
N ASP A 25 1.53 11.77 10.39
CA ASP A 25 0.39 11.77 11.30
C ASP A 25 0.42 13.08 12.09
N SER A 26 -0.55 13.93 11.81
CA SER A 26 -0.65 15.25 12.44
C SER A 26 -1.08 15.20 13.89
N ASP A 27 -1.70 14.09 14.33
CA ASP A 27 -2.22 13.95 15.69
C ASP A 27 -1.11 13.43 16.63
N SER A 28 -0.27 12.50 16.18
CA SER A 28 0.84 11.95 16.96
C SER A 28 2.19 12.68 16.72
N GLY A 29 2.31 13.40 15.61
CA GLY A 29 3.56 14.00 15.15
C GLY A 29 4.50 12.99 14.47
N GLU A 30 4.04 11.79 14.16
CA GLU A 30 4.83 10.80 13.43
C GLU A 30 5.18 11.31 12.03
N ARG A 31 6.45 11.16 11.64
CA ARG A 31 6.91 11.29 10.26
C ARG A 31 7.77 10.09 9.89
N THR A 32 7.25 9.25 9.02
CA THR A 32 7.93 8.07 8.48
C THR A 32 8.21 8.28 7.00
N GLU A 33 9.44 8.00 6.56
CA GLU A 33 9.83 8.12 5.16
C GLU A 33 10.44 6.80 4.66
N LEU A 34 9.91 6.30 3.55
CA LEU A 34 10.38 5.10 2.89
C LEU A 34 10.98 5.43 1.52
N SER A 35 12.21 5.03 1.32
CA SER A 35 12.87 5.10 0.02
C SER A 35 12.28 4.07 -0.96
N ALA A 36 12.55 4.23 -2.25
CA ALA A 36 12.14 3.26 -3.26
C ALA A 36 12.69 1.85 -2.97
N THR A 37 13.94 1.75 -2.48
CA THR A 37 14.51 0.47 -2.04
C THR A 37 13.77 -0.11 -0.85
N SER A 38 13.43 0.72 0.15
CA SER A 38 12.68 0.25 1.33
C SER A 38 11.29 -0.27 0.96
N VAL A 39 10.60 0.41 0.03
CA VAL A 39 9.29 -0.05 -0.46
C VAL A 39 9.42 -1.34 -1.27
N ALA A 40 10.45 -1.47 -2.10
CA ALA A 40 10.69 -2.70 -2.87
C ALA A 40 10.97 -3.89 -1.95
N ASN A 41 11.81 -3.71 -0.91
CA ASN A 41 12.09 -4.76 0.07
C ASN A 41 10.83 -5.14 0.87
N ALA A 42 10.04 -4.16 1.30
CA ALA A 42 8.78 -4.42 1.98
C ALA A 42 7.79 -5.18 1.08
N ALA A 43 7.67 -4.78 -0.19
CA ALA A 43 6.82 -5.46 -1.17
C ALA A 43 7.25 -6.91 -1.39
N ALA A 44 8.56 -7.18 -1.52
CA ALA A 44 9.09 -8.54 -1.65
C ALA A 44 8.77 -9.40 -0.43
N LYS A 45 9.02 -8.88 0.78
CA LYS A 45 8.73 -9.59 2.04
C LYS A 45 7.25 -9.92 2.18
N ILE A 46 6.37 -8.96 1.93
CA ILE A 46 4.92 -9.17 1.99
C ILE A 46 4.50 -10.19 0.94
N ALA A 47 4.98 -10.07 -0.29
CA ALA A 47 4.64 -11.01 -1.36
C ALA A 47 5.09 -12.44 -1.07
N ASN A 48 6.31 -12.62 -0.52
CA ASN A 48 6.79 -13.93 -0.09
C ASN A 48 5.91 -14.48 1.05
N ALA A 49 5.58 -13.67 2.07
CA ALA A 49 4.69 -14.12 3.14
C ALA A 49 3.31 -14.54 2.62
N LEU A 50 2.73 -13.81 1.67
CA LEU A 50 1.46 -14.18 1.05
C LEU A 50 1.52 -15.54 0.35
N ARG A 51 2.65 -15.87 -0.29
CA ARG A 51 2.86 -17.12 -1.01
C ARG A 51 3.24 -18.29 -0.06
N ASP A 52 4.11 -18.04 0.90
CA ASP A 52 4.74 -19.08 1.71
C ASP A 52 3.99 -19.37 3.03
N GLU A 53 3.47 -18.32 3.70
CA GLU A 53 2.80 -18.47 4.99
C GLU A 53 1.28 -18.61 4.85
N PHE A 54 0.69 -17.93 3.84
CA PHE A 54 -0.76 -17.97 3.59
C PHE A 54 -1.14 -18.81 2.37
N GLU A 55 -0.19 -19.36 1.65
CA GLU A 55 -0.40 -20.25 0.49
C GLU A 55 -1.30 -19.62 -0.59
N LEU A 56 -1.31 -18.29 -0.70
CA LEU A 56 -2.17 -17.60 -1.66
C LEU A 56 -1.61 -17.72 -3.08
N GLU A 57 -2.45 -18.17 -4.00
CA GLU A 57 -2.13 -18.24 -5.41
C GLU A 57 -2.38 -16.89 -6.12
N ALA A 58 -1.76 -16.71 -7.31
CA ALA A 58 -2.04 -15.55 -8.14
C ALA A 58 -3.54 -15.45 -8.47
N GLY A 59 -4.12 -14.26 -8.34
CA GLY A 59 -5.56 -14.03 -8.47
C GLY A 59 -6.36 -14.17 -7.18
N ALA A 60 -5.76 -14.63 -6.07
CA ALA A 60 -6.42 -14.61 -4.76
C ALA A 60 -6.73 -13.17 -4.32
N SER A 61 -7.75 -13.02 -3.49
CA SER A 61 -8.23 -11.74 -2.98
C SER A 61 -7.68 -11.43 -1.60
N VAL A 62 -7.15 -10.22 -1.42
CA VAL A 62 -6.68 -9.72 -0.12
C VAL A 62 -7.41 -8.44 0.22
N ALA A 63 -8.22 -8.46 1.28
CA ALA A 63 -8.86 -7.26 1.80
C ALA A 63 -7.85 -6.45 2.62
N LEU A 64 -7.74 -5.15 2.35
CA LEU A 64 -6.85 -4.23 3.06
C LEU A 64 -7.67 -3.22 3.85
N GLY A 65 -7.83 -3.46 5.15
CA GLY A 65 -8.54 -2.61 6.09
C GLY A 65 -7.61 -1.60 6.78
N PHE A 66 -6.95 -0.72 5.99
CA PHE A 66 -6.04 0.28 6.54
C PHE A 66 -6.59 1.71 6.39
N PRO A 67 -6.36 2.59 7.37
CA PRO A 67 -6.46 4.03 7.17
C PRO A 67 -5.42 4.53 6.16
N VAL A 68 -5.39 5.83 5.90
CA VAL A 68 -4.25 6.44 5.19
C VAL A 68 -3.00 6.28 6.05
N HIS A 69 -2.09 5.44 5.60
CA HIS A 69 -0.86 5.10 6.32
C HIS A 69 0.17 4.51 5.36
N TRP A 70 1.46 4.58 5.68
CA TRP A 70 2.52 4.00 4.84
C TRP A 70 2.40 2.46 4.71
N GLN A 71 1.88 1.78 5.74
CA GLN A 71 1.60 0.34 5.69
C GLN A 71 0.61 -0.02 4.57
N ARG A 72 -0.43 0.81 4.35
CA ARG A 72 -1.37 0.59 3.24
C ARG A 72 -0.64 0.52 1.89
N SER A 73 0.31 1.41 1.65
CA SER A 73 1.07 1.44 0.40
C SER A 73 2.02 0.26 0.25
N THR A 74 2.69 -0.15 1.32
CA THR A 74 3.60 -1.31 1.28
C THR A 74 2.83 -2.62 1.10
N TRP A 75 1.68 -2.78 1.77
CA TRP A 75 0.81 -3.94 1.58
C TRP A 75 0.19 -3.98 0.18
N LEU A 76 -0.26 -2.83 -0.34
CA LEU A 76 -0.72 -2.69 -1.73
C LEU A 76 0.37 -3.15 -2.72
N ALA A 77 1.62 -2.71 -2.52
CA ALA A 77 2.75 -3.13 -3.33
C ALA A 77 3.01 -4.65 -3.23
N GLY A 78 2.99 -5.21 -2.02
CA GLY A 78 3.23 -6.63 -1.79
C GLY A 78 2.14 -7.52 -2.38
N VAL A 79 0.86 -7.17 -2.18
CA VAL A 79 -0.28 -7.91 -2.74
C VAL A 79 -0.21 -7.93 -4.27
N TRP A 80 0.08 -6.79 -4.91
CA TRP A 80 0.23 -6.72 -6.36
C TRP A 80 1.48 -7.46 -6.86
N THR A 81 2.57 -7.46 -6.08
CA THR A 81 3.78 -8.23 -6.41
C THR A 81 3.52 -9.73 -6.34
N ALA A 82 2.72 -10.22 -5.40
CA ALA A 82 2.30 -11.61 -5.32
C ALA A 82 1.33 -12.05 -6.44
N GLY A 83 0.80 -11.10 -7.23
CA GLY A 83 -0.22 -11.36 -8.24
C GLY A 83 -1.63 -11.48 -7.68
N CYS A 84 -1.82 -11.09 -6.43
CA CYS A 84 -3.12 -11.07 -5.77
C CYS A 84 -3.88 -9.76 -6.07
N ARG A 85 -5.21 -9.78 -5.90
CA ARG A 85 -6.06 -8.60 -6.07
C ARG A 85 -6.39 -7.97 -4.73
N VAL A 86 -6.38 -6.66 -4.67
CA VAL A 86 -6.73 -5.88 -3.48
C VAL A 86 -8.22 -5.59 -3.45
N LEU A 87 -8.83 -5.85 -2.32
CA LEU A 87 -10.19 -5.42 -1.97
C LEU A 87 -10.07 -4.29 -0.92
N PRO A 88 -10.46 -3.04 -1.24
CA PRO A 88 -10.41 -1.93 -0.29
C PRO A 88 -11.35 -2.10 0.90
N GLY A 89 -10.84 -1.89 2.11
CA GLY A 89 -11.64 -1.94 3.35
C GLY A 89 -11.82 -3.33 3.92
N LEU A 90 -12.73 -3.45 4.90
CA LEU A 90 -13.07 -4.70 5.57
C LEU A 90 -14.17 -5.39 4.78
N GLN A 91 -13.88 -6.54 4.17
CA GLN A 91 -14.87 -7.32 3.42
C GLN A 91 -14.42 -8.78 3.26
N GLU A 92 -15.33 -9.63 2.78
CA GLU A 92 -15.05 -11.05 2.50
C GLU A 92 -13.95 -11.18 1.44
N SER A 93 -12.95 -12.06 1.69
CA SER A 93 -11.74 -12.23 0.89
C SER A 93 -11.06 -13.55 1.23
N ASP A 94 -9.98 -13.92 0.54
CA ASP A 94 -9.19 -15.10 0.89
C ASP A 94 -8.25 -14.82 2.09
N LEU A 95 -7.87 -13.55 2.31
CA LEU A 95 -7.14 -13.05 3.48
C LEU A 95 -7.57 -11.61 3.79
N LEU A 96 -7.82 -11.29 5.05
CA LEU A 96 -8.07 -9.92 5.48
C LEU A 96 -6.91 -9.41 6.33
N VAL A 97 -6.30 -8.32 5.89
CA VAL A 97 -5.19 -7.64 6.58
C VAL A 97 -5.66 -6.30 7.11
N THR A 98 -5.45 -6.05 8.39
CA THR A 98 -5.95 -4.83 9.03
C THR A 98 -5.04 -4.35 10.17
N THR A 99 -5.53 -3.42 10.95
CA THR A 99 -4.87 -2.87 12.14
C THR A 99 -5.42 -3.52 13.41
N PRO A 100 -4.71 -3.48 14.54
CA PRO A 100 -5.23 -3.96 15.83
C PRO A 100 -6.58 -3.32 16.18
N ALA A 101 -6.74 -2.01 15.94
CA ALA A 101 -7.96 -1.27 16.26
C ALA A 101 -9.20 -1.75 15.48
N LEU A 102 -9.03 -2.29 14.28
CA LEU A 102 -10.11 -2.77 13.42
C LEU A 102 -10.29 -4.29 13.46
N SER A 103 -9.44 -5.02 14.20
CA SER A 103 -9.43 -6.48 14.21
C SER A 103 -10.76 -7.11 14.64
N ALA A 104 -11.41 -6.55 15.66
CA ALA A 104 -12.70 -7.04 16.15
C ALA A 104 -13.85 -6.81 15.16
N GLU A 105 -13.79 -5.79 14.32
CA GLU A 105 -14.75 -5.57 13.23
C GLU A 105 -14.43 -6.52 12.07
N ALA A 106 -13.16 -6.68 11.74
CA ALA A 106 -12.69 -7.56 10.67
C ALA A 106 -13.19 -8.99 10.85
N THR A 107 -13.12 -9.55 12.07
CA THR A 107 -13.61 -10.91 12.35
C THR A 107 -15.12 -11.11 12.18
N ARG A 108 -15.90 -10.03 12.03
CA ARG A 108 -17.35 -10.12 11.80
C ARG A 108 -17.74 -10.08 10.34
N VAL A 109 -16.83 -9.61 9.47
CA VAL A 109 -17.15 -9.38 8.05
C VAL A 109 -16.57 -10.43 7.13
N THR A 110 -15.70 -11.32 7.62
CA THR A 110 -15.13 -12.40 6.82
C THR A 110 -15.03 -13.70 7.61
N SER A 111 -15.12 -14.81 6.88
CA SER A 111 -14.81 -16.15 7.38
C SER A 111 -13.35 -16.55 7.11
N ALA A 112 -12.62 -15.77 6.32
CA ALA A 112 -11.23 -15.99 5.99
C ALA A 112 -10.30 -15.65 7.19
N PRO A 113 -9.03 -16.07 7.16
CA PRO A 113 -8.05 -15.65 8.13
C PRO A 113 -7.95 -14.12 8.23
N VAL A 114 -7.96 -13.61 9.47
CA VAL A 114 -7.74 -12.18 9.76
C VAL A 114 -6.36 -12.03 10.37
N VAL A 115 -5.55 -11.17 9.75
CA VAL A 115 -4.23 -10.83 10.26
C VAL A 115 -4.10 -9.35 10.52
N VAL A 116 -3.28 -9.02 11.50
CA VAL A 116 -3.01 -7.62 11.85
C VAL A 116 -1.54 -7.29 11.68
N VAL A 117 -1.29 -6.03 11.39
CA VAL A 117 0.03 -5.45 11.21
C VAL A 117 0.25 -4.36 12.23
N SER A 118 1.42 -4.33 12.84
CA SER A 118 1.80 -3.25 13.73
C SER A 118 1.81 -1.92 13.00
N MET A 119 1.14 -0.93 13.56
CA MET A 119 1.15 0.45 13.06
C MET A 119 2.31 1.26 13.66
N HIS A 120 3.12 0.64 14.51
CA HIS A 120 4.27 1.31 15.12
C HIS A 120 5.34 1.64 14.06
N PRO A 121 5.94 2.86 14.04
CA PRO A 121 6.93 3.27 13.04
C PRO A 121 8.11 2.31 12.85
N PHE A 122 8.53 1.65 13.95
CA PHE A 122 9.62 0.66 13.92
C PHE A 122 9.13 -0.79 13.76
N GLY A 123 7.83 -1.00 13.50
CA GLY A 123 7.26 -2.34 13.35
C GLY A 123 7.50 -3.23 14.58
N LEU A 124 7.31 -2.66 15.78
CA LEU A 124 7.38 -3.46 17.02
C LEU A 124 6.18 -4.40 17.08
N PRO A 125 6.32 -5.59 17.70
CA PRO A 125 5.21 -6.52 17.89
C PRO A 125 4.05 -5.86 18.64
N ILE A 126 2.84 -6.29 18.31
CA ILE A 126 1.61 -5.87 18.98
C ILE A 126 1.57 -6.52 20.35
N THR A 127 1.31 -5.72 21.40
CA THR A 127 1.22 -6.19 22.80
C THR A 127 -0.20 -6.16 23.34
N GLU A 128 -1.10 -5.45 22.65
CA GLU A 128 -2.50 -5.37 23.03
C GLU A 128 -3.23 -6.70 22.80
N PRO A 129 -4.21 -7.05 23.64
CA PRO A 129 -5.05 -8.23 23.41
C PRO A 129 -5.79 -8.14 22.07
N MET A 130 -5.80 -9.25 21.34
CA MET A 130 -6.50 -9.37 20.05
C MET A 130 -7.64 -10.39 20.17
N PRO A 131 -8.65 -10.32 19.28
CA PRO A 131 -9.68 -11.35 19.18
C PRO A 131 -9.08 -12.73 18.90
N ASP A 132 -9.79 -13.78 19.34
CA ASP A 132 -9.39 -15.16 19.07
C ASP A 132 -9.25 -15.41 17.55
N GLY A 133 -8.19 -16.09 17.16
CA GLY A 133 -7.90 -16.43 15.76
C GLY A 133 -7.25 -15.31 14.94
N VAL A 134 -7.09 -14.10 15.49
CA VAL A 134 -6.35 -13.00 14.84
C VAL A 134 -4.85 -13.14 15.10
N VAL A 135 -4.04 -13.03 14.06
CA VAL A 135 -2.58 -13.24 14.13
C VAL A 135 -1.83 -11.96 13.78
N ASP A 136 -0.84 -11.59 14.63
CA ASP A 136 0.14 -10.55 14.29
C ASP A 136 1.18 -11.09 13.31
N VAL A 137 1.16 -10.58 12.07
CA VAL A 137 2.08 -11.02 11.02
C VAL A 137 3.33 -10.14 10.89
N THR A 138 3.49 -9.15 11.76
CA THR A 138 4.61 -8.18 11.69
C THR A 138 5.96 -8.87 11.66
N LEU A 139 6.20 -9.86 12.53
CA LEU A 139 7.46 -10.59 12.57
C LEU A 139 7.59 -11.58 11.41
N ALA A 140 6.54 -12.32 11.06
CA ALA A 140 6.55 -13.28 9.95
C ALA A 140 6.93 -12.58 8.64
N VAL A 141 6.33 -11.42 8.35
CA VAL A 141 6.67 -10.60 7.17
C VAL A 141 8.12 -10.11 7.25
N ARG A 142 8.58 -9.63 8.41
CA ARG A 142 9.96 -9.11 8.55
C ARG A 142 11.04 -10.17 8.33
N GLN A 143 10.75 -11.43 8.59
CA GLN A 143 11.68 -12.55 8.43
C GLN A 143 11.79 -13.02 6.97
N GLN A 144 10.87 -12.62 6.10
CA GLN A 144 10.91 -12.97 4.69
C GLN A 144 12.11 -12.32 3.96
N PRO A 145 12.60 -12.95 2.88
CA PRO A 145 13.66 -12.39 2.04
C PRO A 145 13.30 -11.03 1.43
N ASP A 146 14.30 -10.14 1.30
CA ASP A 146 14.19 -8.84 0.63
C ASP A 146 14.02 -8.93 -0.90
N ALA A 147 14.18 -10.12 -1.47
CA ALA A 147 13.98 -10.41 -2.88
C ALA A 147 12.71 -11.24 -3.08
N PHE A 148 11.89 -10.87 -4.06
CA PHE A 148 10.73 -11.68 -4.44
C PHE A 148 11.22 -12.95 -5.16
N LEU A 149 10.81 -14.12 -4.68
CA LEU A 149 11.35 -15.43 -5.05
C LEU A 149 10.58 -16.12 -6.18
N TYR A 150 9.48 -15.53 -6.63
CA TYR A 150 8.59 -16.09 -7.64
C TYR A 150 8.65 -15.29 -8.94
N GLU A 151 8.08 -15.86 -10.01
CA GLU A 151 7.91 -15.15 -11.25
C GLU A 151 7.01 -13.93 -11.06
N PRO A 152 7.40 -12.77 -11.60
CA PRO A 152 6.57 -11.56 -11.54
C PRO A 152 5.20 -11.80 -12.20
N PRO A 153 4.11 -11.29 -11.60
CA PRO A 153 2.78 -11.51 -12.12
C PRO A 153 2.57 -10.84 -13.49
N ASP A 154 1.67 -11.42 -14.30
CA ASP A 154 1.22 -10.78 -15.53
C ASP A 154 0.44 -9.50 -15.20
N ALA A 155 0.73 -8.42 -15.94
CA ALA A 155 0.06 -7.14 -15.79
C ALA A 155 -1.45 -7.17 -16.11
N THR A 156 -1.94 -8.24 -16.76
CA THR A 156 -3.35 -8.46 -17.08
C THR A 156 -4.14 -9.11 -15.93
N LEU A 157 -3.48 -9.53 -14.86
CA LEU A 157 -4.17 -10.03 -13.67
C LEU A 157 -4.95 -8.91 -12.99
N GLN A 158 -6.13 -9.25 -12.46
CA GLN A 158 -6.92 -8.34 -11.63
C GLN A 158 -6.09 -7.90 -10.42
N ALA A 159 -6.04 -6.59 -10.20
CA ALA A 159 -5.18 -5.97 -9.19
C ALA A 159 -5.96 -5.25 -8.10
N LEU A 160 -7.07 -4.60 -8.44
CA LEU A 160 -7.79 -3.73 -7.51
C LEU A 160 -9.29 -3.77 -7.80
N ALA A 161 -10.10 -3.89 -6.74
CA ALA A 161 -11.54 -3.69 -6.82
C ALA A 161 -11.86 -2.19 -6.66
N LEU A 162 -12.55 -1.62 -7.63
CA LEU A 162 -12.98 -0.22 -7.66
C LEU A 162 -14.46 -0.16 -8.03
N GLU A 163 -15.28 0.42 -7.15
CA GLU A 163 -16.70 0.73 -7.43
C GLU A 163 -17.50 -0.43 -8.05
N GLY A 164 -17.21 -1.66 -7.58
CA GLY A 164 -17.92 -2.87 -8.04
C GLY A 164 -17.34 -3.53 -9.30
N ALA A 165 -16.25 -3.02 -9.85
CA ALA A 165 -15.48 -3.62 -10.93
C ALA A 165 -14.05 -3.97 -10.49
N PHE A 166 -13.39 -4.86 -11.22
CA PHE A 166 -11.96 -5.11 -11.05
C PHE A 166 -11.19 -4.48 -12.19
N VAL A 167 -10.07 -3.86 -11.85
CA VAL A 167 -9.07 -3.38 -12.81
C VAL A 167 -7.81 -4.23 -12.72
N THR A 168 -7.15 -4.43 -13.85
CA THR A 168 -5.84 -5.09 -13.93
C THR A 168 -4.73 -4.16 -13.47
N GLN A 169 -3.51 -4.68 -13.27
CA GLN A 169 -2.35 -3.83 -12.97
C GLN A 169 -2.07 -2.83 -14.10
N ALA A 170 -2.23 -3.24 -15.36
CA ALA A 170 -2.05 -2.36 -16.51
C ALA A 170 -3.08 -1.22 -16.50
N GLU A 171 -4.36 -1.55 -16.33
CA GLU A 171 -5.44 -0.54 -16.25
C GLU A 171 -5.25 0.40 -15.06
N ALA A 172 -4.82 -0.12 -13.90
CA ALA A 172 -4.53 0.72 -12.73
C ALA A 172 -3.39 1.73 -13.01
N LEU A 173 -2.37 1.35 -13.79
CA LEU A 173 -1.29 2.26 -14.20
C LEU A 173 -1.74 3.29 -15.23
N ASP A 174 -2.60 2.90 -16.17
CA ASP A 174 -3.20 3.83 -17.14
C ASP A 174 -4.09 4.85 -16.40
N MET A 175 -4.98 4.40 -15.52
CA MET A 175 -5.81 5.26 -14.67
C MET A 175 -4.97 6.19 -13.79
N ALA A 176 -3.85 5.70 -13.26
CA ALA A 176 -2.93 6.51 -12.46
C ALA A 176 -2.28 7.62 -13.30
N THR A 177 -1.95 7.34 -14.54
CA THR A 177 -1.39 8.32 -15.48
C THR A 177 -2.43 9.37 -15.87
N ASP A 178 -3.66 8.95 -16.15
CA ASP A 178 -4.78 9.85 -16.46
C ASP A 178 -5.12 10.75 -15.27
N LEU A 179 -5.16 10.18 -14.06
CA LEU A 179 -5.37 10.93 -12.83
C LEU A 179 -4.28 11.98 -12.61
N ALA A 180 -3.02 11.62 -12.82
CA ALA A 180 -1.89 12.54 -12.72
C ALA A 180 -2.02 13.71 -13.72
N ALA A 181 -2.37 13.40 -14.97
CA ALA A 181 -2.58 14.41 -16.01
C ALA A 181 -3.75 15.34 -15.65
N ALA A 182 -4.87 14.78 -15.21
CA ALA A 182 -6.06 15.57 -14.80
C ALA A 182 -5.79 16.51 -13.62
N ARG A 183 -4.82 16.16 -12.76
CA ARG A 183 -4.42 16.95 -11.59
C ARG A 183 -3.18 17.82 -11.83
N GLY A 184 -2.60 17.80 -13.03
CA GLY A 184 -1.40 18.55 -13.38
C GLY A 184 -0.11 18.09 -12.68
N LEU A 185 -0.04 16.82 -12.26
CA LEU A 185 1.18 16.26 -11.70
C LEU A 185 2.22 16.04 -12.78
N ALA A 186 3.33 16.75 -12.71
CA ALA A 186 4.47 16.52 -13.58
C ALA A 186 5.26 15.26 -13.17
N ARG A 187 5.97 14.64 -14.12
CA ARG A 187 6.92 13.57 -13.81
C ARG A 187 7.97 14.06 -12.80
N GLY A 188 8.30 13.22 -11.83
CA GLY A 188 9.21 13.57 -10.74
C GLY A 188 8.61 14.48 -9.68
N GLY A 189 7.32 14.82 -9.79
CA GLY A 189 6.62 15.67 -8.82
C GLY A 189 6.43 14.99 -7.47
N ARG A 190 5.85 15.74 -6.52
CA ARG A 190 5.54 15.26 -5.18
C ARG A 190 4.07 15.52 -4.88
N LEU A 191 3.29 14.46 -4.67
CA LEU A 191 1.86 14.58 -4.43
C LEU A 191 1.51 14.47 -2.94
N LEU A 192 0.46 15.20 -2.52
CA LEU A 192 -0.13 15.11 -1.19
C LEU A 192 -1.48 14.39 -1.29
N VAL A 193 -1.65 13.36 -0.48
CA VAL A 193 -2.92 12.67 -0.22
C VAL A 193 -3.27 12.91 1.23
N THR A 194 -4.40 13.56 1.48
CA THR A 194 -4.93 13.75 2.83
C THR A 194 -5.91 12.64 3.17
N ASP A 195 -6.26 12.54 4.45
CA ASP A 195 -7.21 11.55 4.98
C ASP A 195 -8.62 11.83 4.43
N ALA A 196 -8.87 11.34 3.24
CA ALA A 196 -10.17 11.37 2.59
C ALA A 196 -10.83 10.00 2.68
N ALA A 197 -12.15 9.95 2.51
CA ALA A 197 -12.87 8.68 2.39
C ALA A 197 -12.18 7.77 1.37
N PRO A 198 -12.13 6.45 1.60
CA PRO A 198 -11.56 5.52 0.65
C PRO A 198 -12.19 5.69 -0.74
N SER A 199 -11.38 6.07 -1.72
CA SER A 199 -11.80 6.32 -3.10
C SER A 199 -10.79 5.74 -4.07
N THR A 200 -11.20 5.55 -5.32
CA THR A 200 -10.29 5.19 -6.41
C THR A 200 -9.05 6.06 -6.42
N THR A 201 -9.23 7.39 -6.33
CA THR A 201 -8.13 8.36 -6.28
C THR A 201 -7.16 8.06 -5.13
N SER A 202 -7.66 7.82 -3.91
CA SER A 202 -6.80 7.62 -2.75
C SER A 202 -6.01 6.30 -2.84
N TRP A 203 -6.58 5.24 -3.41
CA TRP A 203 -5.89 3.96 -3.60
C TRP A 203 -4.82 4.04 -4.69
N LEU A 204 -5.14 4.62 -5.85
CA LEU A 204 -4.16 4.78 -6.93
C LEU A 204 -3.03 5.74 -6.53
N SER A 205 -3.35 6.82 -5.82
CA SER A 205 -2.36 7.82 -5.37
C SER A 205 -1.42 7.28 -4.29
N ALA A 206 -1.81 6.22 -3.57
CA ALA A 206 -0.95 5.62 -2.54
C ALA A 206 0.29 4.93 -3.11
N LEU A 207 0.26 4.46 -4.39
CA LEU A 207 1.37 3.73 -4.99
C LEU A 207 1.43 3.85 -6.53
N ALA A 208 0.32 3.60 -7.25
CA ALA A 208 0.33 3.53 -8.72
C ALA A 208 0.73 4.86 -9.36
N VAL A 209 0.16 5.98 -8.89
CA VAL A 209 0.49 7.33 -9.41
C VAL A 209 1.98 7.66 -9.22
N PRO A 210 2.58 7.54 -8.00
CA PRO A 210 4.00 7.83 -7.85
C PRO A 210 4.90 6.92 -8.71
N LEU A 211 4.55 5.67 -8.92
CA LEU A 211 5.33 4.77 -9.79
C LEU A 211 5.19 5.12 -11.28
N ALA A 212 3.96 5.37 -11.76
CA ALA A 212 3.72 5.71 -13.16
C ALA A 212 4.38 7.05 -13.56
N MET A 213 4.49 8.00 -12.61
CA MET A 213 4.98 9.36 -12.85
C MET A 213 6.41 9.60 -12.37
N ASP A 214 7.17 8.58 -11.94
CA ASP A 214 8.47 8.73 -11.27
C ASP A 214 8.41 9.74 -10.10
N ALA A 215 7.26 9.91 -9.50
CA ALA A 215 6.94 10.87 -8.46
C ALA A 215 7.17 10.29 -7.06
N SER A 216 6.85 11.06 -6.02
CA SER A 216 6.77 10.61 -4.63
C SER A 216 5.44 11.05 -4.01
N VAL A 217 4.96 10.31 -3.00
CA VAL A 217 3.71 10.63 -2.30
C VAL A 217 3.96 10.99 -0.84
N VAL A 218 3.24 11.99 -0.36
CA VAL A 218 3.06 12.30 1.05
C VAL A 218 1.65 11.89 1.44
N LEU A 219 1.54 10.96 2.36
CA LEU A 219 0.28 10.50 2.95
C LEU A 219 0.11 11.24 4.28
N MET A 220 -0.93 12.02 4.43
CA MET A 220 -1.19 12.78 5.64
C MET A 220 -2.47 12.29 6.32
N HIS A 221 -2.33 11.91 7.59
CA HIS A 221 -3.42 11.53 8.49
C HIS A 221 -3.69 12.63 9.51
N GLY A 222 -4.94 12.70 10.02
CA GLY A 222 -5.35 13.62 11.08
C GLY A 222 -5.76 15.02 10.60
N ILE A 223 -6.08 15.91 11.57
CA ILE A 223 -6.68 17.22 11.32
C ILE A 223 -5.61 18.34 11.23
N GLY A 224 -4.42 18.02 10.77
CA GLY A 224 -3.31 18.98 10.68
C GLY A 224 -3.49 20.01 9.56
N ASN A 225 -2.63 21.04 9.58
CA ASN A 225 -2.58 22.07 8.54
C ASN A 225 -1.90 21.51 7.26
N SER A 226 -2.72 21.09 6.30
CA SER A 226 -2.23 20.54 5.03
C SER A 226 -1.45 21.56 4.18
N ASP A 227 -1.65 22.86 4.38
CA ASP A 227 -0.89 23.90 3.67
C ASP A 227 0.54 24.00 4.22
N ALA A 228 0.69 23.94 5.54
CA ALA A 228 2.01 23.91 6.16
C ALA A 228 2.80 22.65 5.75
N VAL A 229 2.13 21.48 5.72
CA VAL A 229 2.73 20.23 5.22
C VAL A 229 3.12 20.36 3.76
N ALA A 230 2.26 20.96 2.92
CA ALA A 230 2.56 21.14 1.51
C ALA A 230 3.80 22.02 1.27
N GLU A 231 3.97 23.07 2.04
CA GLU A 231 5.16 23.93 1.97
C GLU A 231 6.41 23.19 2.47
N GLN A 232 6.36 22.57 3.65
CA GLN A 232 7.46 21.84 4.26
C GLN A 232 7.96 20.68 3.37
N GLU A 233 7.04 19.90 2.82
CA GLU A 233 7.32 18.72 1.99
C GLU A 233 7.47 19.07 0.49
N ARG A 234 7.38 20.35 0.12
CA ARG A 234 7.52 20.83 -1.26
C ARG A 234 6.55 20.13 -2.22
N ILE A 235 5.30 20.06 -1.83
CA ILE A 235 4.24 19.44 -2.62
C ILE A 235 4.02 20.20 -3.93
N THR A 236 3.95 19.48 -5.04
CA THR A 236 3.69 20.04 -6.37
C THR A 236 2.28 19.79 -6.85
N CYS A 237 1.55 18.84 -6.22
CA CYS A 237 0.19 18.48 -6.61
C CYS A 237 -0.59 17.92 -5.40
N ARG A 238 -1.89 18.17 -5.33
CA ARG A 238 -2.80 17.61 -4.32
C ARG A 238 -3.81 16.67 -4.97
N MET A 239 -4.04 15.51 -4.37
CA MET A 239 -4.96 14.46 -4.85
C MET A 239 -6.17 14.31 -3.91
N ASN A 240 -6.94 15.37 -3.78
CA ASN A 240 -8.17 15.37 -2.96
C ASN A 240 -9.40 15.15 -3.83
#